data_1ad1556e3f5753bfb648768f70e3971a
#
_entry.id   1ad1556e3f5753bfb648768f70e3971a
#
_cell.length_a   1.000
_cell.length_b   1.000
_cell.length_c   1.000
_cell.angle_alpha   90.00
_cell.angle_beta   90.00
_cell.angle_gamma   90.00
#
_symmetry.space_group_name_H-M   'P 1'
#
loop_
_entity.id
_entity.type
_entity.pdbx_description
1 polymer ?
#
loop_
_entity_poly.entity_id
_entity_poly.type
_entity_poly.pdbx_seq_one_letter_code
_entity_poly.pdbx_strand_id
1 'polypeptide(L)'
;ISNNYDLTQGQTLVIEKFSNIYTTRDITSENLTIEQIRDASLDEIKEISNMSYEILFNSNKEVWSNYWNDQNIVIEGNDYDQLAIRFAQYHLKVMTPSHDNRCGIAAKGLSGEGYKGHSFWDTEIFILPFYTYSKPEIARKLLEYRYLSIGGARKKAKDNGYEGAMYPWESAWLEDGEVTPVWGAVDIVTGKSTKIWSGFIEQHITSDITFAIWQYYMVTNDEDFMEKYGYEIMFDTAIFWASRLEWDEIKQRYHINEVIGPDEYKEHVDNDAFTNWLAYWTIETAINYYNKLKE
;
A
#
# COMPACT_ATOMS: atom_id res chain seq x y z
N ILE A 1 27.39 13.42 20.92
CA ILE A 1 27.96 13.10 22.23
C ILE A 1 29.08 12.12 21.95
N SER A 2 30.32 12.42 22.35
CA SER A 2 31.45 11.50 22.31
C SER A 2 31.92 11.25 23.74
N ASN A 3 32.11 9.98 24.09
CA ASN A 3 32.64 9.56 25.36
C ASN A 3 33.89 8.70 25.11
N ASN A 4 34.91 8.89 25.91
CA ASN A 4 36.13 8.08 25.88
C ASN A 4 36.11 7.09 27.04
N TYR A 5 36.41 5.84 26.77
CA TYR A 5 36.46 4.78 27.75
C TYR A 5 37.80 4.07 27.64
N ASP A 6 38.50 3.95 28.76
CA ASP A 6 39.74 3.15 28.86
C ASP A 6 39.38 1.72 29.28
N LEU A 7 39.61 0.77 28.40
CA LEU A 7 39.33 -0.66 28.66
C LEU A 7 40.65 -1.43 28.80
N THR A 8 40.75 -2.23 29.84
CA THR A 8 41.83 -3.20 30.00
C THR A 8 41.42 -4.57 29.45
N GLN A 9 42.39 -5.43 29.18
CA GLN A 9 42.14 -6.78 28.69
C GLN A 9 41.17 -7.55 29.61
N GLY A 10 40.09 -8.09 29.03
CA GLY A 10 39.06 -8.84 29.75
C GLY A 10 37.91 -8.00 30.31
N GLN A 11 37.94 -6.67 30.17
CA GLN A 11 36.80 -5.81 30.51
C GLN A 11 35.81 -5.74 29.37
N THR A 12 34.52 -5.68 29.71
CA THR A 12 33.42 -5.50 28.78
C THR A 12 32.74 -4.16 29.07
N LEU A 13 32.54 -3.36 28.02
CA LEU A 13 31.69 -2.16 28.07
C LEU A 13 30.36 -2.50 27.39
N VAL A 14 29.27 -2.26 28.10
CA VAL A 14 27.93 -2.34 27.54
C VAL A 14 27.40 -0.92 27.35
N ILE A 15 26.92 -0.62 26.13
CA ILE A 15 26.28 0.65 25.80
C ILE A 15 24.87 0.36 25.37
N GLU A 16 23.91 0.92 26.07
CA GLU A 16 22.49 0.82 25.71
C GLU A 16 22.03 2.15 25.14
N LYS A 17 21.26 2.09 24.04
CA LYS A 17 20.63 3.25 23.42
C LYS A 17 19.14 2.99 23.26
N PHE A 18 18.34 3.87 23.84
CA PHE A 18 16.90 3.87 23.66
C PHE A 18 16.50 4.98 22.70
N SER A 19 15.54 4.70 21.82
CA SER A 19 14.97 5.69 20.91
C SER A 19 13.52 5.33 20.61
N ASN A 20 12.68 6.33 20.52
CA ASN A 20 11.31 6.22 20.02
C ASN A 20 11.07 7.27 18.93
N ILE A 21 10.00 7.09 18.20
CA ILE A 21 9.58 8.02 17.13
C ILE A 21 8.09 8.29 17.32
N TYR A 22 7.74 9.56 17.40
CA TYR A 22 6.38 10.04 17.47
C TYR A 22 6.15 11.02 16.33
N THR A 23 4.97 10.96 15.71
CA THR A 23 4.58 11.86 14.64
C THR A 23 3.20 12.45 14.90
N THR A 24 2.89 13.57 14.26
CA THR A 24 1.53 14.16 14.29
C THR A 24 0.51 13.30 13.55
N ARG A 25 0.95 12.25 12.86
CA ARG A 25 0.09 11.33 12.11
C ARG A 25 -0.22 10.04 12.86
N ASP A 26 0.40 9.81 14.01
CA ASP A 26 0.08 8.68 14.86
C ASP A 26 -1.33 8.85 15.43
N ILE A 27 -2.11 7.76 15.46
CA ILE A 27 -3.48 7.78 16.01
C ILE A 27 -3.46 8.29 17.47
N THR A 28 -2.46 7.89 18.23
CA THR A 28 -2.27 8.31 19.64
C THR A 28 -1.89 9.79 19.78
N SER A 29 -1.45 10.42 18.70
CA SER A 29 -1.05 11.82 18.64
C SER A 29 -2.14 12.74 18.07
N GLU A 30 -3.28 12.19 17.68
CA GLU A 30 -4.39 12.92 17.11
C GLU A 30 -4.89 13.99 18.10
N ASN A 31 -5.01 15.22 17.63
CA ASN A 31 -5.39 16.40 18.43
C ASN A 31 -4.39 16.83 19.52
N LEU A 32 -3.18 16.29 19.55
CA LEU A 32 -2.12 16.76 20.45
C LEU A 32 -1.30 17.88 19.80
N THR A 33 -0.84 18.83 20.63
CA THR A 33 0.16 19.79 20.19
C THR A 33 1.55 19.13 20.07
N ILE A 34 2.45 19.77 19.33
CA ILE A 34 3.84 19.27 19.18
C ILE A 34 4.53 19.14 20.53
N GLU A 35 4.26 20.08 21.47
CA GLU A 35 4.78 20.02 22.83
C GLU A 35 4.26 18.81 23.59
N GLN A 36 2.96 18.49 23.47
CA GLN A 36 2.36 17.34 24.11
C GLN A 36 2.92 16.02 23.52
N ILE A 37 3.10 15.96 22.19
CA ILE A 37 3.71 14.80 21.51
C ILE A 37 5.16 14.60 22.00
N ARG A 38 5.94 15.70 22.09
CA ARG A 38 7.31 15.65 22.62
C ARG A 38 7.33 15.16 24.06
N ASP A 39 6.45 15.67 24.91
CA ASP A 39 6.43 15.31 26.33
C ASP A 39 6.02 13.83 26.51
N ALA A 40 5.04 13.34 25.76
CA ALA A 40 4.67 11.92 25.72
C ALA A 40 5.86 11.03 25.28
N SER A 41 6.57 11.45 24.24
CA SER A 41 7.78 10.75 23.76
C SER A 41 8.88 10.70 24.83
N LEU A 42 9.10 11.79 25.55
CA LEU A 42 10.10 11.87 26.63
C LEU A 42 9.70 11.01 27.83
N ASP A 43 8.43 10.95 28.17
CA ASP A 43 7.96 10.14 29.29
C ASP A 43 8.07 8.65 28.97
N GLU A 44 7.74 8.22 27.75
CA GLU A 44 7.95 6.83 27.32
C GLU A 44 9.44 6.45 27.36
N ILE A 45 10.35 7.30 26.87
CA ILE A 45 11.80 7.03 26.94
C ILE A 45 12.27 6.87 28.37
N LYS A 46 11.79 7.71 29.30
CA LYS A 46 12.11 7.56 30.73
C LYS A 46 11.62 6.22 31.28
N GLU A 47 10.41 5.81 30.91
CA GLU A 47 9.85 4.54 31.34
C GLU A 47 10.67 3.36 30.83
N ILE A 48 10.88 3.25 29.52
CA ILE A 48 11.59 2.13 28.92
C ILE A 48 13.08 2.10 29.31
N SER A 49 13.71 3.25 29.58
CA SER A 49 15.12 3.31 30.04
C SER A 49 15.32 2.76 31.46
N ASN A 50 14.24 2.61 32.22
CA ASN A 50 14.27 1.94 33.54
C ASN A 50 14.03 0.43 33.45
N MET A 51 13.69 -0.09 32.27
CA MET A 51 13.50 -1.52 32.05
C MET A 51 14.83 -2.19 31.69
N SER A 52 15.02 -3.44 32.13
CA SER A 52 16.18 -4.20 31.66
C SER A 52 16.00 -4.68 30.22
N TYR A 53 17.12 -4.94 29.53
CA TYR A 53 17.11 -5.55 28.20
C TYR A 53 16.27 -6.83 28.17
N GLU A 54 16.37 -7.68 29.19
CA GLU A 54 15.64 -8.94 29.29
C GLU A 54 14.13 -8.74 29.34
N ILE A 55 13.63 -7.71 30.01
CA ILE A 55 12.20 -7.37 30.05
C ILE A 55 11.72 -7.00 28.66
N LEU A 56 12.41 -6.08 27.98
CA LEU A 56 12.07 -5.65 26.63
C LEU A 56 12.17 -6.78 25.61
N PHE A 57 13.22 -7.59 25.70
CA PHE A 57 13.42 -8.76 24.83
C PHE A 57 12.33 -9.81 25.03
N ASN A 58 11.95 -10.12 26.26
CA ASN A 58 10.92 -11.11 26.55
C ASN A 58 9.55 -10.62 26.11
N SER A 59 9.21 -9.33 26.27
CA SER A 59 7.99 -8.73 25.76
C SER A 59 7.91 -8.84 24.23
N ASN A 60 9.00 -8.48 23.54
CA ASN A 60 9.08 -8.62 22.07
C ASN A 60 8.95 -10.08 21.64
N LYS A 61 9.65 -11.00 22.32
CA LYS A 61 9.57 -12.44 22.05
C LYS A 61 8.15 -12.99 22.21
N GLU A 62 7.41 -12.54 23.21
CA GLU A 62 6.03 -12.96 23.43
C GLU A 62 5.13 -12.53 22.26
N VAL A 63 5.22 -11.28 21.82
CA VAL A 63 4.46 -10.77 20.67
C VAL A 63 4.74 -11.59 19.42
N TRP A 64 6.02 -11.88 19.12
CA TRP A 64 6.40 -12.67 17.96
C TRP A 64 5.99 -14.15 18.11
N SER A 65 6.07 -14.71 19.30
CA SER A 65 5.61 -16.09 19.56
C SER A 65 4.11 -16.23 19.29
N ASN A 66 3.32 -15.26 19.73
CA ASN A 66 1.88 -15.24 19.47
C ASN A 66 1.58 -15.12 17.98
N TYR A 67 2.31 -14.24 17.26
CA TYR A 67 2.18 -14.14 15.82
C TYR A 67 2.50 -15.45 15.10
N TRP A 68 3.62 -16.10 15.43
CA TRP A 68 4.00 -17.36 14.80
C TRP A 68 3.08 -18.54 15.16
N ASN A 69 2.51 -18.54 16.35
CA ASN A 69 1.52 -19.57 16.73
C ASN A 69 0.25 -19.46 15.89
N ASP A 70 -0.12 -18.25 15.48
CA ASP A 70 -1.35 -17.98 14.74
C ASP A 70 -1.15 -18.02 13.21
N GLN A 71 -0.02 -17.53 12.70
CA GLN A 71 0.19 -17.28 11.27
C GLN A 71 1.27 -18.14 10.60
N ASN A 72 1.92 -19.05 11.32
CA ASN A 72 3.03 -19.81 10.74
C ASN A 72 2.56 -20.77 9.65
N ILE A 73 3.13 -20.62 8.45
CA ILE A 73 3.00 -21.61 7.38
C ILE A 73 4.12 -22.63 7.56
N VAL A 74 3.74 -23.91 7.66
CA VAL A 74 4.70 -25.00 7.87
C VAL A 74 4.97 -25.68 6.53
N ILE A 75 6.26 -25.77 6.17
CA ILE A 75 6.75 -26.51 5.01
C ILE A 75 7.62 -27.66 5.53
N GLU A 76 7.18 -28.89 5.30
CA GLU A 76 7.93 -30.09 5.68
C GLU A 76 8.85 -30.53 4.55
N GLY A 77 10.05 -30.97 4.89
CA GLY A 77 11.01 -31.57 3.96
C GLY A 77 12.10 -30.65 3.40
N ASN A 78 11.98 -29.32 3.57
CA ASN A 78 13.03 -28.40 3.14
C ASN A 78 13.15 -27.20 4.11
N ASP A 79 14.23 -27.17 4.87
CA ASP A 79 14.48 -26.11 5.86
C ASP A 79 14.71 -24.74 5.19
N TYR A 80 15.25 -24.70 3.99
CA TYR A 80 15.46 -23.45 3.25
C TYR A 80 14.13 -22.83 2.81
N ASP A 81 13.21 -23.62 2.30
CA ASP A 81 11.88 -23.14 1.92
C ASP A 81 11.09 -22.69 3.15
N GLN A 82 11.21 -23.40 4.26
CA GLN A 82 10.62 -22.99 5.55
C GLN A 82 11.20 -21.65 6.03
N LEU A 83 12.50 -21.44 5.89
CA LEU A 83 13.13 -20.16 6.22
C LEU A 83 12.64 -19.04 5.29
N ALA A 84 12.59 -19.31 3.99
CA ALA A 84 12.17 -18.34 2.98
C ALA A 84 10.74 -17.84 3.22
N ILE A 85 9.79 -18.75 3.47
CA ILE A 85 8.39 -18.34 3.75
C ILE A 85 8.25 -17.55 5.06
N ARG A 86 8.97 -17.95 6.12
CA ARG A 86 8.98 -17.19 7.37
C ARG A 86 9.60 -15.80 7.21
N PHE A 87 10.66 -15.69 6.43
CA PHE A 87 11.27 -14.41 6.10
C PHE A 87 10.28 -13.48 5.37
N ALA A 88 9.57 -14.00 4.36
CA ALA A 88 8.54 -13.25 3.66
C ALA A 88 7.40 -12.81 4.60
N GLN A 89 6.87 -13.73 5.42
CA GLN A 89 5.82 -13.42 6.40
C GLN A 89 6.28 -12.38 7.43
N TYR A 90 7.53 -12.47 7.90
CA TYR A 90 8.09 -11.47 8.80
C TYR A 90 8.08 -10.08 8.18
N HIS A 91 8.57 -9.95 6.94
CA HIS A 91 8.61 -8.66 6.25
C HIS A 91 7.21 -8.10 5.97
N LEU A 92 6.27 -8.95 5.53
CA LEU A 92 4.87 -8.54 5.37
C LEU A 92 4.30 -7.99 6.69
N LYS A 93 4.51 -8.70 7.80
CA LYS A 93 4.02 -8.28 9.12
C LYS A 93 4.64 -6.95 9.56
N VAL A 94 5.93 -6.76 9.38
CA VAL A 94 6.65 -5.55 9.84
C VAL A 94 6.25 -4.31 9.04
N MET A 95 6.04 -4.45 7.72
CA MET A 95 5.74 -3.30 6.87
C MET A 95 4.25 -2.95 6.79
N THR A 96 3.35 -3.79 7.33
CA THR A 96 1.91 -3.58 7.21
C THR A 96 1.36 -2.74 8.36
N PRO A 97 0.70 -1.60 8.06
CA PRO A 97 0.08 -0.73 9.07
C PRO A 97 -1.23 -1.35 9.59
N SER A 98 -1.15 -2.46 10.32
CA SER A 98 -2.32 -3.22 10.78
C SER A 98 -3.24 -2.47 11.75
N HIS A 99 -2.78 -1.37 12.32
CA HIS A 99 -3.52 -0.55 13.28
C HIS A 99 -4.18 0.69 12.64
N ASP A 100 -3.75 1.10 11.43
CA ASP A 100 -4.19 2.33 10.78
C ASP A 100 -4.73 2.05 9.37
N ASN A 101 -5.83 2.66 8.99
CA ASN A 101 -6.43 2.59 7.66
C ASN A 101 -6.14 3.83 6.80
N ARG A 102 -5.28 4.74 7.26
CA ARG A 102 -4.93 5.99 6.55
C ARG A 102 -3.66 5.87 5.70
N CYS A 103 -3.05 4.70 5.66
CA CYS A 103 -1.86 4.44 4.85
C CYS A 103 -1.88 3.02 4.27
N GLY A 104 -1.27 2.88 3.10
CA GLY A 104 -1.05 1.57 2.47
C GLY A 104 0.29 0.97 2.87
N ILE A 105 0.69 -0.08 2.15
CA ILE A 105 1.99 -0.72 2.35
C ILE A 105 2.99 -0.10 1.40
N ALA A 106 4.14 0.32 1.93
CA ALA A 106 5.22 0.86 1.13
C ALA A 106 5.85 -0.24 0.23
N ALA A 107 6.14 0.08 -1.03
CA ALA A 107 6.67 -0.88 -2.01
C ALA A 107 7.95 -1.59 -1.57
N LYS A 108 8.78 -0.94 -0.77
CA LYS A 108 10.00 -1.53 -0.16
C LYS A 108 9.93 -1.61 1.36
N GLY A 109 8.74 -1.58 1.94
CA GLY A 109 8.55 -1.46 3.37
C GLY A 109 9.22 -0.19 3.91
N LEU A 110 9.73 -0.26 5.14
CA LEU A 110 10.43 0.85 5.80
C LEU A 110 11.95 0.65 5.84
N SER A 111 12.48 -0.34 5.13
CA SER A 111 13.88 -0.74 5.20
C SER A 111 14.79 -0.07 4.16
N GLY A 112 14.24 0.77 3.28
CA GLY A 112 14.99 1.46 2.23
C GLY A 112 14.38 2.81 1.87
N GLU A 113 15.20 3.68 1.26
CA GLU A 113 14.78 5.03 0.83
C GLU A 113 13.99 5.03 -0.48
N GLY A 114 13.97 3.91 -1.20
CA GLY A 114 13.26 3.77 -2.47
C GLY A 114 11.76 3.95 -2.30
N TYR A 115 11.16 4.70 -3.21
CA TYR A 115 9.72 5.03 -3.25
C TYR A 115 9.18 5.75 -2.01
N LYS A 116 10.04 6.23 -1.11
CA LYS A 116 9.71 7.15 0.00
C LYS A 116 8.57 6.68 0.93
N GLY A 117 8.31 5.40 0.99
CA GLY A 117 7.18 4.85 1.75
C GLY A 117 5.83 4.91 1.03
N HIS A 118 5.80 5.27 -0.24
CA HIS A 118 4.58 5.35 -1.04
C HIS A 118 4.04 3.97 -1.42
N SER A 119 2.74 3.90 -1.67
CA SER A 119 2.02 2.68 -2.02
C SER A 119 1.74 2.59 -3.51
N PHE A 120 1.73 1.37 -4.02
CA PHE A 120 1.51 1.03 -5.42
C PHE A 120 0.48 -0.11 -5.51
N TRP A 121 0.16 -0.56 -6.71
CA TRP A 121 -0.77 -1.67 -6.97
C TRP A 121 -0.28 -3.04 -6.46
N ASP A 122 1.00 -3.13 -6.09
CA ASP A 122 1.58 -4.31 -5.43
C ASP A 122 0.76 -4.74 -4.22
N THR A 123 0.26 -3.79 -3.46
CA THR A 123 -0.59 -4.07 -2.30
C THR A 123 -1.84 -4.83 -2.71
N GLU A 124 -2.56 -4.35 -3.69
CA GLU A 124 -3.86 -4.88 -4.08
C GLU A 124 -3.76 -6.25 -4.74
N ILE A 125 -2.81 -6.43 -5.65
CA ILE A 125 -2.72 -7.65 -6.47
C ILE A 125 -1.86 -8.73 -5.82
N PHE A 126 -0.76 -8.35 -5.16
CA PHE A 126 0.22 -9.34 -4.67
C PHE A 126 0.20 -9.54 -3.16
N ILE A 127 -0.07 -8.50 -2.36
CA ILE A 127 0.00 -8.59 -0.90
C ILE A 127 -1.36 -8.87 -0.28
N LEU A 128 -2.40 -8.19 -0.76
CA LEU A 128 -3.74 -8.26 -0.19
C LEU A 128 -4.31 -9.68 -0.14
N PRO A 129 -4.10 -10.57 -1.16
CA PRO A 129 -4.53 -11.95 -1.07
C PRO A 129 -4.02 -12.68 0.16
N PHE A 130 -2.76 -12.46 0.56
CA PHE A 130 -2.23 -13.05 1.79
C PHE A 130 -3.08 -12.66 3.00
N TYR A 131 -3.39 -11.38 3.16
CA TYR A 131 -4.20 -10.92 4.29
C TYR A 131 -5.68 -11.28 4.16
N THR A 132 -6.23 -11.26 2.97
CA THR A 132 -7.63 -11.66 2.74
C THR A 132 -7.90 -13.07 3.24
N TYR A 133 -6.95 -14.00 3.04
CA TYR A 133 -7.10 -15.39 3.49
C TYR A 133 -6.61 -15.65 4.91
N SER A 134 -5.74 -14.82 5.48
CA SER A 134 -5.14 -15.07 6.79
C SER A 134 -5.61 -14.10 7.88
N LYS A 135 -5.85 -12.83 7.53
CA LYS A 135 -6.22 -11.74 8.45
C LYS A 135 -7.11 -10.72 7.73
N PRO A 136 -8.37 -11.07 7.41
CA PRO A 136 -9.26 -10.23 6.61
C PRO A 136 -9.50 -8.84 7.22
N GLU A 137 -9.37 -8.70 8.53
CA GLU A 137 -9.46 -7.40 9.21
C GLU A 137 -8.30 -6.45 8.82
N ILE A 138 -7.13 -6.96 8.45
CA ILE A 138 -6.02 -6.18 7.91
C ILE A 138 -6.29 -5.83 6.44
N ALA A 139 -6.75 -6.80 5.65
CA ALA A 139 -7.13 -6.57 4.26
C ALA A 139 -8.19 -5.47 4.14
N ARG A 140 -9.20 -5.50 5.02
CA ARG A 140 -10.21 -4.45 5.10
C ARG A 140 -9.62 -3.06 5.29
N LYS A 141 -8.69 -2.88 6.23
CA LYS A 141 -8.04 -1.58 6.48
C LYS A 141 -7.24 -1.07 5.28
N LEU A 142 -6.54 -1.97 4.58
CA LEU A 142 -5.81 -1.61 3.37
C LEU A 142 -6.74 -1.17 2.25
N LEU A 143 -7.93 -1.75 2.14
CA LEU A 143 -8.96 -1.31 1.18
C LEU A 143 -9.67 -0.03 1.64
N GLU A 144 -9.88 0.17 2.94
CA GLU A 144 -10.37 1.43 3.50
C GLU A 144 -9.43 2.61 3.17
N TYR A 145 -8.10 2.39 3.14
CA TYR A 145 -7.15 3.38 2.65
C TYR A 145 -7.48 3.85 1.23
N ARG A 146 -7.82 2.94 0.33
CA ARG A 146 -8.22 3.29 -1.04
C ARG A 146 -9.51 4.09 -1.08
N TYR A 147 -10.47 3.77 -0.22
CA TYR A 147 -11.67 4.59 -0.08
C TYR A 147 -11.37 5.99 0.45
N LEU A 148 -10.58 6.10 1.50
CA LEU A 148 -10.19 7.39 2.08
C LEU A 148 -9.43 8.28 1.08
N SER A 149 -8.74 7.68 0.10
CA SER A 149 -8.01 8.39 -0.96
C SER A 149 -8.84 8.61 -2.25
N ILE A 150 -10.13 8.26 -2.28
CA ILE A 150 -10.98 8.38 -3.49
C ILE A 150 -11.08 9.82 -3.99
N GLY A 151 -11.02 10.82 -3.09
CA GLY A 151 -11.02 12.24 -3.45
C GLY A 151 -9.83 12.60 -4.34
N GLY A 152 -8.65 12.10 -4.04
CA GLY A 152 -7.44 12.25 -4.87
C GLY A 152 -7.59 11.56 -6.23
N ALA A 153 -8.18 10.36 -6.25
CA ALA A 153 -8.44 9.63 -7.50
C ALA A 153 -9.46 10.36 -8.41
N ARG A 154 -10.51 10.92 -7.85
CA ARG A 154 -11.48 11.77 -8.57
C ARG A 154 -10.82 13.02 -9.13
N LYS A 155 -9.97 13.65 -8.34
CA LYS A 155 -9.18 14.81 -8.78
C LYS A 155 -8.27 14.44 -9.96
N LYS A 156 -7.55 13.30 -9.87
CA LYS A 156 -6.68 12.83 -10.94
C LYS A 156 -7.47 12.57 -12.23
N ALA A 157 -8.63 11.91 -12.15
CA ALA A 157 -9.52 11.71 -13.31
C ALA A 157 -9.86 13.05 -13.97
N LYS A 158 -10.37 14.00 -13.20
CA LYS A 158 -10.75 15.34 -13.68
C LYS A 158 -9.58 16.10 -14.29
N ASP A 159 -8.42 16.10 -13.66
CA ASP A 159 -7.21 16.80 -14.15
C ASP A 159 -6.72 16.22 -15.49
N ASN A 160 -7.05 14.96 -15.79
CA ASN A 160 -6.76 14.28 -17.05
C ASN A 160 -7.94 14.31 -18.05
N GLY A 161 -9.04 15.00 -17.75
CA GLY A 161 -10.18 15.14 -18.63
C GLY A 161 -11.17 13.99 -18.62
N TYR A 162 -11.14 13.14 -17.58
CA TYR A 162 -12.02 11.99 -17.37
C TYR A 162 -13.00 12.21 -16.22
N GLU A 163 -14.01 11.34 -16.15
CA GLU A 163 -14.99 11.28 -15.07
C GLU A 163 -14.65 10.16 -14.08
N GLY A 164 -15.38 10.07 -12.97
CA GLY A 164 -15.18 9.03 -11.95
C GLY A 164 -13.88 9.13 -11.19
N ALA A 165 -13.31 7.99 -10.83
CA ALA A 165 -12.06 7.90 -10.06
C ALA A 165 -10.96 7.16 -10.83
N MET A 166 -9.86 7.85 -11.11
CA MET A 166 -8.62 7.32 -11.69
C MET A 166 -7.57 7.21 -10.59
N TYR A 167 -7.37 6.02 -10.07
CA TYR A 167 -6.39 5.84 -9.00
C TYR A 167 -4.96 6.07 -9.50
N PRO A 168 -4.10 6.68 -8.67
CA PRO A 168 -2.71 6.96 -9.05
C PRO A 168 -1.87 5.69 -9.14
N TRP A 169 -0.84 5.74 -9.96
CA TRP A 169 0.20 4.72 -9.98
C TRP A 169 0.99 4.74 -8.67
N GLU A 170 1.39 5.91 -8.19
CA GLU A 170 2.07 6.12 -6.92
C GLU A 170 1.18 6.94 -5.97
N SER A 171 0.83 6.36 -4.82
CA SER A 171 -0.04 6.95 -3.80
C SER A 171 0.75 7.30 -2.55
N ALA A 172 0.47 8.46 -1.95
CA ALA A 172 1.04 8.87 -0.67
C ALA A 172 -0.06 9.12 0.37
N TRP A 173 -0.41 10.39 0.64
CA TRP A 173 -1.43 10.72 1.64
C TRP A 173 -2.84 10.75 1.03
N LEU A 174 -3.86 10.79 1.89
CA LEU A 174 -5.27 10.60 1.51
C LEU A 174 -5.80 11.64 0.51
N GLU A 175 -5.35 12.89 0.63
CA GLU A 175 -5.79 13.97 -0.25
C GLU A 175 -4.98 14.07 -1.53
N ASP A 176 -3.86 13.34 -1.61
CA ASP A 176 -3.02 13.35 -2.78
C ASP A 176 -3.68 12.57 -3.93
N GLY A 177 -3.53 13.09 -5.14
CA GLY A 177 -3.76 12.32 -6.34
C GLY A 177 -2.48 11.58 -6.74
N GLU A 178 -2.02 11.77 -7.98
CA GLU A 178 -0.75 11.22 -8.44
C GLU A 178 0.44 11.95 -7.81
N VAL A 179 1.36 11.19 -7.21
CA VAL A 179 2.59 11.74 -6.60
C VAL A 179 3.86 11.29 -7.30
N THR A 180 3.75 10.53 -8.38
CA THR A 180 4.90 10.16 -9.22
C THR A 180 5.63 11.39 -9.72
N PRO A 181 6.95 11.50 -9.51
CA PRO A 181 7.73 12.57 -10.10
C PRO A 181 7.65 12.52 -11.62
N VAL A 182 7.47 13.69 -12.26
CA VAL A 182 7.45 13.78 -13.74
C VAL A 182 8.77 13.33 -14.36
N TRP A 183 9.87 13.56 -13.64
CA TRP A 183 11.23 13.27 -14.10
C TRP A 183 11.93 12.34 -13.12
N GLY A 184 12.54 11.30 -13.65
CA GLY A 184 13.42 10.40 -12.93
C GLY A 184 14.73 11.07 -12.51
N ALA A 185 15.57 10.31 -11.83
CA ALA A 185 16.90 10.76 -11.46
C ALA A 185 17.72 11.14 -12.70
N VAL A 186 18.63 12.09 -12.52
CA VAL A 186 19.57 12.47 -13.58
C VAL A 186 20.55 11.31 -13.79
N ASP A 187 20.63 10.82 -15.01
CA ASP A 187 21.64 9.85 -15.43
C ASP A 187 23.05 10.47 -15.30
N ILE A 188 23.89 9.82 -14.53
CA ILE A 188 25.22 10.36 -14.17
C ILE A 188 26.14 10.50 -15.39
N VAL A 189 25.94 9.66 -16.40
CA VAL A 189 26.80 9.63 -17.60
C VAL A 189 26.36 10.68 -18.63
N THR A 190 25.03 10.75 -18.86
CA THR A 190 24.48 11.63 -19.92
C THR A 190 24.05 12.99 -19.39
N GLY A 191 23.91 13.19 -18.10
CA GLY A 191 23.39 14.41 -17.49
C GLY A 191 21.92 14.70 -17.80
N LYS A 192 21.17 13.71 -18.30
CA LYS A 192 19.75 13.85 -18.68
C LYS A 192 18.84 13.07 -17.74
N SER A 193 17.67 13.62 -17.48
CA SER A 193 16.57 12.90 -16.82
C SER A 193 15.65 12.27 -17.86
N THR A 194 15.11 11.09 -17.53
CA THR A 194 14.06 10.43 -18.31
C THR A 194 12.69 10.80 -17.72
N LYS A 195 11.71 11.04 -18.57
CA LYS A 195 10.34 11.27 -18.11
C LYS A 195 9.75 9.97 -17.59
N ILE A 196 9.08 10.03 -16.45
CA ILE A 196 8.36 8.89 -15.88
C ILE A 196 6.91 8.96 -16.39
N TRP A 197 6.55 8.03 -17.25
CA TRP A 197 5.23 8.00 -17.86
C TRP A 197 4.18 7.29 -17.03
N SER A 198 4.58 6.40 -16.11
CA SER A 198 3.67 5.57 -15.30
C SER A 198 2.59 6.40 -14.60
N GLY A 199 2.95 7.52 -13.97
CA GLY A 199 1.98 8.42 -13.34
C GLY A 199 0.91 9.00 -14.27
N PHE A 200 1.15 9.01 -15.58
CA PHE A 200 0.25 9.59 -16.59
C PHE A 200 -0.62 8.53 -17.28
N ILE A 201 0.02 7.45 -17.75
CA ILE A 201 -0.61 6.50 -18.69
C ILE A 201 -0.67 5.06 -18.19
N GLU A 202 -0.15 4.74 -17.00
CA GLU A 202 -0.34 3.46 -16.37
C GLU A 202 -1.63 3.48 -15.54
N GLN A 203 -2.73 3.05 -16.15
CA GLN A 203 -4.09 3.30 -15.66
C GLN A 203 -4.77 2.06 -15.10
N HIS A 204 -4.22 0.87 -15.32
CA HIS A 204 -4.79 -0.40 -14.86
C HIS A 204 -4.96 -0.47 -13.34
N ILE A 205 -4.15 0.29 -12.57
CA ILE A 205 -4.24 0.40 -11.11
C ILE A 205 -5.68 0.69 -10.66
N THR A 206 -6.42 1.47 -11.43
CA THR A 206 -7.82 1.79 -11.18
C THR A 206 -8.68 0.53 -11.12
N SER A 207 -8.46 -0.41 -12.02
CA SER A 207 -9.15 -1.71 -12.02
C SER A 207 -8.59 -2.69 -10.99
N ASP A 208 -7.29 -2.66 -10.75
CA ASP A 208 -6.63 -3.54 -9.77
C ASP A 208 -7.25 -3.36 -8.38
N ILE A 209 -7.56 -2.12 -8.01
CA ILE A 209 -8.23 -1.80 -6.74
C ILE A 209 -9.64 -2.38 -6.72
N THR A 210 -10.42 -2.21 -7.78
CA THR A 210 -11.76 -2.80 -7.88
C THR A 210 -11.73 -4.32 -7.83
N PHE A 211 -10.75 -4.93 -8.49
CA PHE A 211 -10.53 -6.38 -8.45
C PHE A 211 -10.21 -6.88 -7.04
N ALA A 212 -9.35 -6.17 -6.32
CA ALA A 212 -9.00 -6.49 -4.94
C ALA A 212 -10.21 -6.39 -3.99
N ILE A 213 -11.06 -5.36 -4.16
CA ILE A 213 -12.31 -5.21 -3.40
C ILE A 213 -13.25 -6.40 -3.69
N TRP A 214 -13.43 -6.74 -4.96
CA TRP A 214 -14.25 -7.87 -5.36
C TRP A 214 -13.72 -9.18 -4.78
N GLN A 215 -12.41 -9.44 -4.87
CA GLN A 215 -11.78 -10.64 -4.31
C GLN A 215 -11.94 -10.71 -2.80
N TYR A 216 -11.74 -9.61 -2.09
CA TYR A 216 -11.98 -9.52 -0.65
C TYR A 216 -13.43 -9.89 -0.31
N TYR A 217 -14.39 -9.28 -0.99
CA TYR A 217 -15.81 -9.54 -0.76
C TYR A 217 -16.19 -10.99 -1.06
N MET A 218 -15.70 -11.57 -2.15
CA MET A 218 -15.96 -12.98 -2.50
C MET A 218 -15.45 -13.98 -1.45
N VAL A 219 -14.41 -13.62 -0.70
CA VAL A 219 -13.83 -14.47 0.35
C VAL A 219 -14.52 -14.24 1.70
N THR A 220 -14.83 -12.98 2.02
CA THR A 220 -15.26 -12.59 3.37
C THR A 220 -16.77 -12.42 3.50
N ASN A 221 -17.45 -12.13 2.41
CA ASN A 221 -18.85 -11.73 2.37
C ASN A 221 -19.15 -10.51 3.29
N ASP A 222 -18.21 -9.56 3.37
CA ASP A 222 -18.30 -8.37 4.22
C ASP A 222 -19.20 -7.31 3.57
N GLU A 223 -20.51 -7.47 3.76
CA GLU A 223 -21.53 -6.53 3.25
C GLU A 223 -21.36 -5.13 3.85
N ASP A 224 -20.98 -5.03 5.12
CA ASP A 224 -20.76 -3.74 5.78
C ASP A 224 -19.67 -2.92 5.09
N PHE A 225 -18.59 -3.59 4.67
CA PHE A 225 -17.53 -2.95 3.90
C PHE A 225 -18.04 -2.52 2.50
N MET A 226 -18.78 -3.40 1.82
CA MET A 226 -19.28 -3.09 0.49
C MET A 226 -20.25 -1.91 0.49
N GLU A 227 -21.19 -1.88 1.43
CA GLU A 227 -22.17 -0.79 1.55
C GLU A 227 -21.50 0.55 1.90
N LYS A 228 -20.50 0.55 2.78
CA LYS A 228 -19.84 1.78 3.23
C LYS A 228 -18.78 2.31 2.27
N TYR A 229 -18.10 1.44 1.55
CA TYR A 229 -16.88 1.78 0.81
C TYR A 229 -16.80 1.15 -0.57
N GLY A 230 -17.06 -0.16 -0.66
CA GLY A 230 -16.74 -0.97 -1.83
C GLY A 230 -17.53 -0.57 -3.07
N TYR A 231 -18.82 -0.39 -2.93
CA TYR A 231 -19.70 -0.02 -4.07
C TYR A 231 -19.35 1.35 -4.64
N GLU A 232 -19.01 2.33 -3.81
CA GLU A 232 -18.64 3.66 -4.29
C GLU A 232 -17.37 3.62 -5.14
N ILE A 233 -16.33 2.92 -4.69
CA ILE A 233 -15.10 2.73 -5.47
C ILE A 233 -15.41 2.01 -6.79
N MET A 234 -16.17 0.91 -6.72
CA MET A 234 -16.48 0.07 -7.87
C MET A 234 -17.23 0.85 -8.97
N PHE A 235 -18.19 1.68 -8.58
CA PHE A 235 -18.95 2.49 -9.54
C PHE A 235 -18.11 3.64 -10.11
N ASP A 236 -17.35 4.34 -9.29
CA ASP A 236 -16.52 5.45 -9.75
C ASP A 236 -15.39 5.01 -10.68
N THR A 237 -14.79 3.86 -10.42
CA THR A 237 -13.78 3.28 -11.32
C THR A 237 -14.37 2.83 -12.64
N ALA A 238 -15.60 2.30 -12.64
CA ALA A 238 -16.30 1.96 -13.87
C ALA A 238 -16.69 3.21 -14.68
N ILE A 239 -17.10 4.31 -14.02
CA ILE A 239 -17.35 5.60 -14.66
C ILE A 239 -16.07 6.14 -15.30
N PHE A 240 -14.92 6.02 -14.62
CA PHE A 240 -13.64 6.40 -15.21
C PHE A 240 -13.40 5.63 -16.51
N TRP A 241 -13.48 4.32 -16.49
CA TRP A 241 -13.26 3.51 -17.70
C TRP A 241 -14.25 3.84 -18.81
N ALA A 242 -15.53 4.03 -18.50
CA ALA A 242 -16.52 4.43 -19.50
C ALA A 242 -16.16 5.77 -20.16
N SER A 243 -15.63 6.73 -19.39
CA SER A 243 -15.20 8.04 -19.92
C SER A 243 -13.85 7.97 -20.66
N ARG A 244 -13.04 6.93 -20.38
CA ARG A 244 -11.70 6.74 -20.98
C ARG A 244 -11.75 6.03 -22.34
N LEU A 245 -12.82 5.31 -22.62
CA LEU A 245 -12.95 4.56 -23.87
C LEU A 245 -12.99 5.49 -25.09
N GLU A 246 -12.23 5.15 -26.12
CA GLU A 246 -12.16 5.85 -27.39
C GLU A 246 -12.92 5.07 -28.46
N TRP A 247 -13.96 5.68 -29.04
CA TRP A 247 -14.74 5.04 -30.09
C TRP A 247 -14.05 5.16 -31.46
N ASP A 248 -13.86 4.04 -32.15
CA ASP A 248 -13.34 3.99 -33.53
C ASP A 248 -14.51 3.79 -34.50
N GLU A 249 -14.85 4.84 -35.23
CA GLU A 249 -15.96 4.83 -36.21
C GLU A 249 -15.72 3.86 -37.35
N ILE A 250 -14.49 3.61 -37.75
CA ILE A 250 -14.16 2.73 -38.87
C ILE A 250 -14.28 1.26 -38.45
N LYS A 251 -13.72 0.93 -37.27
CA LYS A 251 -13.72 -0.44 -36.75
C LYS A 251 -14.96 -0.79 -35.95
N GLN A 252 -15.82 0.20 -35.66
CA GLN A 252 -17.04 0.05 -34.87
C GLN A 252 -16.81 -0.65 -33.52
N ARG A 253 -15.76 -0.18 -32.80
CA ARG A 253 -15.37 -0.71 -31.50
C ARG A 253 -14.68 0.34 -30.66
N TYR A 254 -14.62 0.11 -29.34
CA TYR A 254 -13.84 0.92 -28.41
C TYR A 254 -12.38 0.50 -28.38
N HIS A 255 -11.53 1.45 -28.10
CA HIS A 255 -10.09 1.31 -27.86
C HIS A 255 -9.69 1.97 -26.54
N ILE A 256 -8.58 1.53 -25.99
CA ILE A 256 -7.81 2.22 -24.95
C ILE A 256 -6.39 2.35 -25.51
N ASN A 257 -6.03 3.55 -25.95
CA ASN A 257 -4.75 3.80 -26.60
C ASN A 257 -3.79 4.53 -25.67
N GLU A 258 -2.49 4.52 -25.99
CA GLU A 258 -1.46 5.27 -25.29
C GLU A 258 -1.38 4.95 -23.79
N VAL A 259 -1.30 3.67 -23.43
CA VAL A 259 -1.15 3.22 -22.04
C VAL A 259 0.18 2.51 -21.77
N ILE A 260 0.52 2.36 -20.51
CA ILE A 260 1.48 1.39 -20.01
C ILE A 260 0.68 0.27 -19.35
N GLY A 261 0.93 -0.97 -19.75
CA GLY A 261 0.42 -2.16 -19.10
C GLY A 261 1.30 -2.60 -17.90
N PRO A 262 1.09 -3.77 -17.33
CA PRO A 262 1.88 -4.28 -16.21
C PRO A 262 3.35 -4.56 -16.56
N ASP A 263 3.70 -4.60 -17.86
CA ASP A 263 5.07 -4.62 -18.36
C ASP A 263 5.52 -3.18 -18.67
N GLU A 264 6.12 -2.51 -17.71
CA GLU A 264 6.55 -1.10 -17.80
C GLU A 264 7.66 -0.84 -18.85
N TYR A 265 8.28 -1.89 -19.41
CA TYR A 265 9.23 -1.74 -20.53
C TYR A 265 8.56 -1.31 -21.84
N LYS A 266 7.22 -1.36 -21.89
CA LYS A 266 6.43 -0.98 -23.06
C LYS A 266 5.57 0.23 -22.74
N GLU A 267 6.10 1.40 -23.03
CA GLU A 267 5.36 2.67 -22.96
C GLU A 267 4.54 2.90 -24.24
N HIS A 268 3.45 3.66 -24.14
CA HIS A 268 2.60 4.09 -25.28
C HIS A 268 2.04 2.92 -26.10
N VAL A 269 1.46 1.93 -25.42
CA VAL A 269 0.84 0.76 -26.05
C VAL A 269 -0.63 1.03 -26.33
N ASP A 270 -1.07 0.68 -27.54
CA ASP A 270 -2.49 0.71 -27.90
C ASP A 270 -3.13 -0.66 -27.60
N ASN A 271 -4.22 -0.62 -26.87
CA ASN A 271 -5.00 -1.81 -26.56
C ASN A 271 -4.20 -2.92 -25.84
N ASP A 272 -3.49 -2.54 -24.79
CA ASP A 272 -2.85 -3.50 -23.90
C ASP A 272 -3.88 -4.52 -23.39
N ALA A 273 -3.54 -5.79 -23.46
CA ALA A 273 -4.48 -6.87 -23.18
C ALA A 273 -4.92 -6.90 -21.70
N PHE A 274 -4.01 -6.65 -20.77
CA PHE A 274 -4.31 -6.64 -19.35
C PHE A 274 -5.21 -5.46 -19.00
N THR A 275 -4.85 -4.26 -19.44
CA THR A 275 -5.62 -3.03 -19.23
C THR A 275 -7.03 -3.14 -19.82
N ASN A 276 -7.14 -3.62 -21.08
CA ASN A 276 -8.42 -3.76 -21.76
C ASN A 276 -9.34 -4.77 -21.06
N TRP A 277 -8.77 -5.92 -20.65
CA TRP A 277 -9.56 -6.95 -19.96
C TRP A 277 -10.08 -6.45 -18.61
N LEU A 278 -9.23 -5.82 -17.83
CA LEU A 278 -9.60 -5.29 -16.51
C LEU A 278 -10.61 -4.12 -16.63
N ALA A 279 -10.46 -3.25 -17.62
CA ALA A 279 -11.42 -2.18 -17.87
C ALA A 279 -12.81 -2.74 -18.22
N TYR A 280 -12.87 -3.72 -19.13
CA TYR A 280 -14.10 -4.43 -19.45
C TYR A 280 -14.72 -5.10 -18.22
N TRP A 281 -13.92 -5.85 -17.49
CA TRP A 281 -14.34 -6.56 -16.29
C TRP A 281 -14.86 -5.60 -15.20
N THR A 282 -14.21 -4.46 -15.00
CA THR A 282 -14.64 -3.44 -14.03
C THR A 282 -16.01 -2.87 -14.39
N ILE A 283 -16.23 -2.52 -15.66
CA ILE A 283 -17.52 -1.99 -16.12
C ILE A 283 -18.60 -3.07 -15.97
N GLU A 284 -18.37 -4.29 -16.44
CA GLU A 284 -19.33 -5.40 -16.37
C GLU A 284 -19.69 -5.73 -14.92
N THR A 285 -18.69 -5.80 -14.04
CA THR A 285 -18.88 -6.06 -12.61
C THR A 285 -19.72 -4.97 -11.95
N ALA A 286 -19.42 -3.71 -12.21
CA ALA A 286 -20.20 -2.59 -11.67
C ALA A 286 -21.67 -2.62 -12.14
N ILE A 287 -21.92 -2.94 -13.42
CA ILE A 287 -23.28 -3.10 -13.95
C ILE A 287 -24.01 -4.24 -13.23
N ASN A 288 -23.36 -5.37 -13.02
CA ASN A 288 -23.94 -6.52 -12.35
C ASN A 288 -24.34 -6.21 -10.90
N TYR A 289 -23.45 -5.56 -10.14
CA TYR A 289 -23.76 -5.13 -8.77
C TYR A 289 -24.84 -4.04 -8.71
N TYR A 290 -24.81 -3.08 -9.63
CA TYR A 290 -25.85 -2.06 -9.72
C TYR A 290 -27.25 -2.67 -9.94
N ASN A 291 -27.36 -3.66 -10.82
CA ASN A 291 -28.61 -4.35 -11.06
C ASN A 291 -29.07 -5.15 -9.83
N LYS A 292 -28.13 -5.86 -9.17
CA LYS A 292 -28.41 -6.60 -7.93
C LYS A 292 -28.90 -5.70 -6.78
N LEU A 293 -28.37 -4.49 -6.68
CA LEU A 293 -28.77 -3.53 -5.65
C LEU A 293 -30.14 -2.87 -5.90
N LYS A 294 -30.69 -3.01 -7.10
CA LYS A 294 -32.03 -2.53 -7.43
C LYS A 294 -33.15 -3.53 -7.15
N GLU A 295 -32.82 -4.80 -7.01
CA GLU A 295 -33.74 -5.88 -6.68
C GLU A 295 -34.05 -5.92 -5.18
#